data_231f51933f867ff046e339d9fac5d5f8
#
_entry.id   231f51933f867ff046e339d9fac5d5f8
#
_cell.length_a   1.000
_cell.length_b   1.000
_cell.length_c   1.000
_cell.angle_alpha   90.00
_cell.angle_beta   90.00
_cell.angle_gamma   90.00
#
_symmetry.space_group_name_H-M   'P 1'
#
loop_
_entity.id
_entity.type
_entity.pdbx_description
1 polymer ?
#
loop_
_entity_poly.entity_id
_entity_poly.type
_entity_poly.pdbx_seq_one_letter_code
_entity_poly.pdbx_strand_id
1 'polypeptide(L)' 'MQIFTAVVEKCSDTGFYVGYVPGFTGAQSQGRTLDELNQNLQEVVSMLLDDGEPHFEAQFVGTQQIAVA' A
#
# COMPACT_ATOMS: atom_id res chain seq x y z
N MET A 1 4.04 -18.16 -3.38
CA MET A 1 3.71 -16.75 -3.69
C MET A 1 2.96 -16.13 -2.52
N GLN A 2 3.37 -14.96 -2.11
CA GLN A 2 2.68 -14.22 -1.06
C GLN A 2 1.87 -13.09 -1.68
N ILE A 3 0.70 -12.82 -1.11
CA ILE A 3 -0.18 -11.76 -1.58
C ILE A 3 -0.40 -10.79 -0.43
N PHE A 4 -0.18 -9.51 -0.71
CA PHE A 4 -0.38 -8.44 0.26
C PHE A 4 -1.50 -7.52 -0.23
N THR A 5 -2.29 -7.04 0.70
CA THR A 5 -3.36 -6.09 0.38
C THR A 5 -2.84 -4.68 0.56
N ALA A 6 -2.97 -3.88 -0.48
CA ALA A 6 -2.60 -2.47 -0.43
C ALA A 6 -3.84 -1.60 -0.45
N VAL A 7 -3.82 -0.54 0.34
CA VAL A 7 -4.82 0.52 0.28
C VAL A 7 -4.33 1.54 -0.74
N VAL A 8 -5.18 1.93 -1.65
CA VAL A 8 -4.81 2.82 -2.76
C VAL A 8 -5.68 4.07 -2.72
N GLU A 9 -5.02 5.22 -2.85
CA GLU A 9 -5.67 6.52 -2.87
C GLU A 9 -5.10 7.34 -4.01
N LYS A 10 -5.85 8.32 -4.47
CA LYS A 10 -5.38 9.24 -5.49
C LYS A 10 -5.13 10.60 -4.85
N CYS A 11 -3.92 11.10 -4.99
CA CYS A 11 -3.56 12.41 -4.46
C CYS A 11 -4.28 13.50 -5.27
N SER A 12 -5.04 14.34 -4.59
CA SER A 12 -5.81 15.38 -5.29
C SER A 12 -4.92 16.50 -5.81
N ASP A 13 -3.73 16.69 -5.26
CA ASP A 13 -2.82 17.74 -5.70
C ASP A 13 -2.02 17.34 -6.94
N THR A 14 -1.54 16.11 -6.98
CA THR A 14 -0.65 15.64 -8.05
C THR A 14 -1.33 14.74 -9.06
N GLY A 15 -2.45 14.12 -8.68
CA GLY A 15 -3.10 13.12 -9.50
C GLY A 15 -2.42 11.76 -9.46
N PHE A 16 -1.36 11.61 -8.69
CA PHE A 16 -0.69 10.33 -8.56
C PHE A 16 -1.51 9.39 -7.69
N TYR A 17 -1.41 8.11 -8.00
CA TYR A 17 -1.93 7.07 -7.13
C TYR A 17 -0.89 6.75 -6.09
N VAL A 18 -1.30 6.67 -4.83
CA VAL A 18 -0.43 6.32 -3.72
C VAL A 18 -0.99 5.06 -3.07
N GLY A 19 -0.11 4.19 -2.62
CA GLY A 19 -0.53 2.94 -2.02
C GLY A 19 0.37 2.53 -0.88
N TYR A 20 -0.19 1.79 0.05
CA TYR A 20 0.58 1.26 1.16
C TYR A 20 -0.06 -0.03 1.65
N VAL A 21 0.76 -0.88 2.25
CA VAL A 21 0.30 -2.11 2.89
C VAL A 21 0.10 -1.81 4.37
N PRO A 22 -1.15 -1.85 4.86
CA PRO A 22 -1.41 -1.50 6.26
C PRO A 22 -0.58 -2.32 7.22
N GLY A 23 0.04 -1.64 8.18
CA GLY A 23 0.82 -2.29 9.22
C GLY A 23 2.22 -2.72 8.81
N PHE A 24 2.55 -2.69 7.54
CA PHE A 24 3.86 -3.09 7.04
C PHE A 24 4.70 -1.83 6.83
N THR A 25 5.55 -1.52 7.81
CA THR A 25 6.35 -0.30 7.81
C THR A 25 7.24 -0.23 6.57
N GLY A 26 7.17 0.88 5.86
CA GLY A 26 7.96 1.11 4.67
C GLY A 26 7.34 0.62 3.38
N ALA A 27 6.27 -0.17 3.45
CA ALA A 27 5.62 -0.73 2.27
C ALA A 27 4.65 0.30 1.67
N GLN A 28 5.20 1.31 1.01
CA GLN A 28 4.41 2.36 0.38
C GLN A 28 5.11 2.83 -0.88
N SER A 29 4.32 3.30 -1.84
CA SER A 29 4.86 3.83 -3.08
C SER A 29 3.80 4.66 -3.80
N GLN A 30 4.14 5.14 -4.97
CA GLN A 30 3.22 5.93 -5.81
C GLN A 30 3.47 5.63 -7.28
N GLY A 31 2.54 6.04 -8.12
CA GLY A 31 2.65 5.88 -9.54
C GLY A 31 1.63 6.74 -10.26
N ARG A 32 1.86 6.98 -11.54
CA ARG A 32 0.94 7.77 -12.35
C ARG A 32 -0.28 6.98 -12.78
N THR A 33 -0.15 5.67 -12.81
CA THR A 33 -1.23 4.74 -13.15
C THR A 33 -1.28 3.67 -12.07
N LEU A 34 -2.38 2.93 -12.04
CA LEU A 34 -2.50 1.81 -11.11
C LEU A 34 -1.47 0.72 -11.41
N ASP A 35 -1.18 0.48 -12.70
CA ASP A 35 -0.18 -0.52 -13.08
C ASP A 35 1.21 -0.11 -12.61
N GLU A 36 1.56 1.17 -12.77
CA GLU A 36 2.84 1.67 -12.30
C GLU A 36 2.95 1.59 -10.79
N LEU A 37 1.89 1.97 -10.08
CA LEU A 37 1.86 1.84 -8.62
C LEU A 37 2.07 0.39 -8.20
N ASN A 38 1.40 -0.55 -8.87
CA ASN A 38 1.52 -1.96 -8.53
C ASN A 38 2.95 -2.46 -8.71
N GLN A 39 3.59 -2.09 -9.83
CA GLN A 39 4.98 -2.46 -10.06
C GLN A 39 5.90 -1.88 -8.99
N ASN A 40 5.70 -0.61 -8.65
CA ASN A 40 6.53 0.05 -7.66
C ASN A 40 6.34 -0.57 -6.27
N LEU A 41 5.10 -0.92 -5.92
CA LEU A 41 4.84 -1.60 -4.66
C LEU A 41 5.47 -2.99 -4.61
N GLN A 42 5.42 -3.72 -5.73
CA GLN A 42 6.06 -5.04 -5.79
C GLN A 42 7.57 -4.93 -5.51
N GLU A 43 8.22 -3.94 -6.07
CA GLU A 43 9.64 -3.73 -5.85
C GLU A 43 9.94 -3.39 -4.39
N VAL A 44 9.16 -2.49 -3.82
CA VAL A 44 9.36 -2.08 -2.43
C VAL A 44 9.12 -3.25 -1.48
N VAL A 45 8.03 -3.98 -1.66
CA VAL A 45 7.72 -5.12 -0.80
C VAL A 45 8.79 -6.21 -0.95
N SER A 46 9.23 -6.47 -2.18
CA SER A 46 10.29 -7.45 -2.40
C SER A 46 11.56 -7.09 -1.66
N MET A 47 11.96 -5.81 -1.69
CA MET A 47 13.13 -5.35 -0.97
C MET A 47 12.97 -5.51 0.54
N LEU A 48 11.78 -5.20 1.06
CA LEU A 48 11.53 -5.35 2.49
C LEU A 48 11.54 -6.81 2.92
N LEU A 49 11.04 -7.70 2.08
CA LEU A 49 11.06 -9.13 2.38
C LEU A 49 12.47 -9.70 2.38
N ASP A 50 13.37 -9.12 1.59
CA ASP A 50 14.76 -9.55 1.57
C ASP A 50 15.46 -9.26 2.92
N ASP A 51 14.96 -8.31 3.68
CA ASP A 51 15.49 -7.98 5.01
C ASP A 51 14.99 -8.92 6.10
N GLY A 52 14.10 -9.83 5.76
CA GLY A 52 13.57 -10.79 6.72
C GLY A 52 12.06 -10.92 6.58
N GLU A 53 11.45 -11.62 7.54
CA GLU A 53 10.01 -11.80 7.52
C GLU A 53 9.30 -10.49 7.88
N PRO A 54 8.15 -10.22 7.25
CA PRO A 54 7.41 -8.99 7.55
C PRO A 54 6.88 -9.01 8.98
N HIS A 55 6.99 -7.86 9.61
CA HIS A 55 6.41 -7.65 10.93
C HIS A 55 5.30 -6.62 10.79
N PHE A 56 4.08 -7.06 11.01
CA PHE A 56 2.92 -6.19 10.86
C PHE A 56 2.53 -5.56 12.18
N GLU A 57 2.48 -4.25 12.21
CA GLU A 57 2.08 -3.49 13.40
C GLU A 57 0.57 -3.34 13.48
N ALA A 58 -0.13 -3.62 12.38
CA ALA A 58 -1.58 -3.52 12.30
C ALA A 58 -2.09 -4.53 11.28
N GLN A 59 -3.33 -4.90 11.41
CA GLN A 59 -3.98 -5.83 10.49
C GLN A 59 -5.07 -5.10 9.73
N PHE A 60 -5.06 -5.20 8.40
CA PHE A 60 -6.14 -4.64 7.61
C PHE A 60 -7.40 -5.46 7.83
N VAL A 61 -8.48 -4.80 8.20
CA VAL A 61 -9.76 -5.46 8.46
C VAL A 61 -10.78 -5.12 7.38
N GLY A 62 -10.81 -3.88 6.94
CA GLY A 62 -11.77 -3.44 5.94
C GLY A 62 -11.97 -1.93 6.01
N THR A 63 -13.03 -1.48 5.39
CA THR A 63 -13.39 -0.07 5.38
C THR A 63 -14.77 0.10 5.99
N GLN A 64 -15.03 1.28 6.51
CA GLN A 64 -16.33 1.62 7.06
C GLN A 64 -16.75 2.98 6.53
N GLN A 65 -18.05 3.15 6.40
CA GLN A 65 -18.59 4.44 6.01
C GLN A 65 -19.12 5.15 7.24
N ILE A 66 -18.78 6.42 7.35
CA ILE A 66 -19.16 7.23 8.49
C ILE A 66 -20.13 8.29 7.99
N ALA A 67 -21.35 8.26 8.51
CA ALA A 67 -22.34 9.27 8.20
C ALA A 67 -22.23 10.40 9.19
N VAL A 68 -22.16 11.62 8.69
CA VAL A 68 -22.02 12.80 9.53
C VAL A 68 -23.12 13.78 9.18
N ALA A 69 -23.81 14.28 10.18
CA ALA A 69 -24.90 15.26 9.98
C ALA A 69 -24.34 16.66 9.76
#